data_98089b16a8a4ce0377db274a67c6aacc
#
_entry.id   98089b16a8a4ce0377db274a67c6aacc
#
_cell.length_a   1.000
_cell.length_b   1.000
_cell.length_c   1.000
_cell.angle_alpha   90.00
_cell.angle_beta   90.00
_cell.angle_gamma   90.00
#
_symmetry.space_group_name_H-M   'P 1'
#
loop_
_entity.id
_entity.type
_entity.pdbx_description
1 polymer ?
#
loop_
_entity_poly.entity_id
_entity_poly.type
_entity_poly.pdbx_seq_one_letter_code
_entity_poly.pdbx_strand_id
1 'polypeptide(L)'
;MDKEHRGRIPVVGGSSLLVIFAVLCLTVFALLSLSTVQADRRLAETSAASVQAYYAADCRAEEILAQLRNGQQPDGVSGEENEYWYACPISDTQSLQVRVRLEGSEWTVLQWQAVSTVSWEADQGLDLWDGSPAA
;
A
#
# COMPACT_ATOMS: atom_id res chain seq x y z
N MET A 1 -78.49 -5.53 19.25
CA MET A 1 -77.35 -5.36 20.19
C MET A 1 -76.18 -6.03 19.53
N ASP A 2 -75.51 -5.31 18.68
CA ASP A 2 -74.34 -5.79 17.95
C ASP A 2 -73.08 -5.66 18.84
N LYS A 3 -72.59 -6.82 19.25
CA LYS A 3 -71.29 -6.88 19.89
C LYS A 3 -70.22 -6.87 18.85
N GLU A 4 -69.67 -5.70 18.61
CA GLU A 4 -68.45 -5.54 17.84
C GLU A 4 -67.34 -6.40 18.47
N HIS A 5 -67.00 -7.50 17.81
CA HIS A 5 -65.78 -8.23 18.05
C HIS A 5 -64.64 -7.40 17.47
N ARG A 6 -64.16 -6.43 18.25
CA ARG A 6 -62.84 -5.86 18.04
C ARG A 6 -61.85 -6.98 18.15
N GLY A 7 -61.42 -7.48 16.99
CA GLY A 7 -60.29 -8.38 16.89
C GLY A 7 -59.07 -7.75 17.56
N ARG A 8 -58.74 -8.21 18.77
CA ARG A 8 -57.42 -7.95 19.36
C ARG A 8 -56.40 -8.62 18.48
N ILE A 9 -55.78 -7.81 17.65
CA ILE A 9 -54.55 -8.21 16.94
C ILE A 9 -53.54 -8.56 18.03
N PRO A 10 -53.00 -9.79 18.07
CA PRO A 10 -52.08 -10.18 19.11
C PRO A 10 -50.79 -9.36 18.93
N VAL A 11 -50.60 -8.36 19.78
CA VAL A 11 -49.43 -7.46 19.81
C VAL A 11 -48.14 -8.27 20.14
N VAL A 12 -48.28 -9.49 20.59
CA VAL A 12 -47.19 -10.41 20.97
C VAL A 12 -46.33 -10.79 19.75
N GLY A 13 -46.87 -10.86 18.55
CA GLY A 13 -46.11 -11.18 17.34
C GLY A 13 -45.22 -10.03 16.84
N GLY A 14 -45.61 -8.77 17.07
CA GLY A 14 -44.89 -7.61 16.64
C GLY A 14 -43.59 -7.37 17.41
N SER A 15 -43.61 -7.58 18.73
CA SER A 15 -42.41 -7.45 19.57
C SER A 15 -41.37 -8.53 19.28
N SER A 16 -41.79 -9.76 19.01
CA SER A 16 -40.88 -10.85 18.62
C SER A 16 -40.22 -10.58 17.28
N LEU A 17 -40.97 -10.10 16.31
CA LEU A 17 -40.43 -9.72 14.99
C LEU A 17 -39.41 -8.58 15.09
N LEU A 18 -39.65 -7.60 15.96
CA LEU A 18 -38.76 -6.48 16.20
C LEU A 18 -37.45 -6.94 16.84
N VAL A 19 -37.49 -7.87 17.80
CA VAL A 19 -36.29 -8.45 18.42
C VAL A 19 -35.48 -9.24 17.39
N ILE A 20 -36.11 -10.06 16.56
CA ILE A 20 -35.43 -10.82 15.51
C ILE A 20 -34.73 -9.84 14.51
N PHE A 21 -35.45 -8.80 14.13
CA PHE A 21 -34.88 -7.77 13.24
C PHE A 21 -33.68 -7.06 13.88
N ALA A 22 -33.79 -6.69 15.17
CA ALA A 22 -32.66 -6.06 15.88
C ALA A 22 -31.44 -6.99 15.97
N VAL A 23 -31.64 -8.28 16.25
CA VAL A 23 -30.55 -9.26 16.28
C VAL A 23 -29.90 -9.40 14.89
N LEU A 24 -30.69 -9.46 13.82
CA LEU A 24 -30.17 -9.53 12.46
C LEU A 24 -29.36 -8.30 12.11
N CYS A 25 -29.82 -7.09 12.43
CA CYS A 25 -29.09 -5.86 12.24
C CYS A 25 -27.75 -5.87 12.99
N LEU A 26 -27.76 -6.27 14.26
CA LEU A 26 -26.53 -6.35 15.07
C LEU A 26 -25.53 -7.36 14.50
N THR A 27 -25.99 -8.51 14.02
CA THR A 27 -25.11 -9.50 13.39
C THR A 27 -24.49 -8.99 12.10
N VAL A 28 -25.26 -8.30 11.26
CA VAL A 28 -24.74 -7.67 10.04
C VAL A 28 -23.70 -6.60 10.36
N PHE A 29 -23.97 -5.72 11.32
CA PHE A 29 -22.99 -4.71 11.75
C PHE A 29 -21.72 -5.34 12.33
N ALA A 30 -21.83 -6.41 13.10
CA ALA A 30 -20.68 -7.13 13.64
C ALA A 30 -19.82 -7.73 12.52
N LEU A 31 -20.43 -8.34 11.51
CA LEU A 31 -19.72 -8.91 10.36
C LEU A 31 -19.04 -7.83 9.50
N LEU A 32 -19.72 -6.70 9.26
CA LEU A 32 -19.14 -5.58 8.55
C LEU A 32 -17.94 -4.97 9.29
N SER A 33 -18.07 -4.78 10.60
CA SER A 33 -16.98 -4.29 11.44
C SER A 33 -15.77 -5.22 11.40
N LEU A 34 -16.00 -6.53 11.52
CA LEU A 34 -14.93 -7.52 11.45
C LEU A 34 -14.21 -7.50 10.09
N SER A 35 -14.99 -7.41 9.00
CA SER A 35 -14.45 -7.34 7.64
C SER A 35 -13.56 -6.11 7.45
N THR A 36 -13.99 -4.94 7.95
CA THR A 36 -13.22 -3.69 7.88
C THR A 36 -11.91 -3.81 8.65
N VAL A 37 -11.96 -4.32 9.89
CA VAL A 37 -10.75 -4.50 10.71
C VAL A 37 -9.74 -5.45 10.05
N GLN A 38 -10.20 -6.51 9.40
CA GLN A 38 -9.31 -7.43 8.69
C GLN A 38 -8.66 -6.77 7.46
N ALA A 39 -9.39 -5.93 6.74
CA ALA A 39 -8.84 -5.18 5.62
C ALA A 39 -7.79 -4.17 6.08
N ASP A 40 -8.08 -3.42 7.14
CA ASP A 40 -7.16 -2.43 7.72
C ASP A 40 -5.88 -3.10 8.24
N ARG A 41 -6.01 -4.26 8.86
CA ARG A 41 -4.85 -5.04 9.33
C ARG A 41 -3.93 -5.44 8.17
N ARG A 42 -4.48 -5.96 7.08
CA ARG A 42 -3.69 -6.34 5.89
C ARG A 42 -2.97 -5.13 5.31
N LEU A 43 -3.65 -4.00 5.23
CA LEU A 43 -3.05 -2.76 4.74
C LEU A 43 -1.91 -2.29 5.65
N ALA A 44 -2.11 -2.34 6.96
CA ALA A 44 -1.09 -1.98 7.94
C ALA A 44 0.13 -2.90 7.87
N GLU A 45 -0.07 -4.22 7.75
CA GLU A 45 1.02 -5.20 7.60
C GLU A 45 1.81 -4.96 6.29
N THR A 46 1.13 -4.71 5.18
CA THR A 46 1.78 -4.41 3.90
C THR A 46 2.57 -3.10 3.96
N SER A 47 1.99 -2.08 4.56
CA SER A 47 2.66 -0.78 4.74
C SER A 47 3.89 -0.91 5.63
N ALA A 48 3.79 -1.62 6.75
CA ALA A 48 4.92 -1.86 7.64
C ALA A 48 6.06 -2.64 6.93
N ALA A 49 5.71 -3.66 6.15
CA ALA A 49 6.68 -4.43 5.37
C ALA A 49 7.39 -3.56 4.31
N SER A 50 6.66 -2.68 3.64
CA SER A 50 7.23 -1.76 2.65
C SER A 50 8.21 -0.77 3.28
N VAL A 51 7.86 -0.22 4.45
CA VAL A 51 8.73 0.70 5.19
C VAL A 51 9.98 -0.03 5.66
N GLN A 52 9.85 -1.25 6.19
CA GLN A 52 10.99 -2.06 6.62
C GLN A 52 11.92 -2.39 5.44
N ALA A 53 11.38 -2.76 4.30
CA ALA A 53 12.15 -3.05 3.10
C ALA A 53 12.93 -1.82 2.60
N TYR A 54 12.28 -0.63 2.62
CA TYR A 54 12.95 0.62 2.29
C TYR A 54 14.13 0.92 3.21
N TYR A 55 13.93 0.85 4.53
CA TYR A 55 15.01 1.09 5.49
C TYR A 55 16.14 0.05 5.40
N ALA A 56 15.82 -1.21 5.08
CA ALA A 56 16.85 -2.22 4.85
C ALA A 56 17.72 -1.88 3.63
N ALA A 57 17.09 -1.41 2.55
CA ALA A 57 17.82 -0.95 1.36
C ALA A 57 18.64 0.32 1.64
N ASP A 58 18.09 1.23 2.43
CA ASP A 58 18.76 2.47 2.86
C ASP A 58 20.01 2.18 3.70
N CYS A 59 19.90 1.33 4.72
CA CYS A 59 21.05 0.88 5.50
C CYS A 59 22.13 0.24 4.63
N ARG A 60 21.73 -0.59 3.66
CA ARG A 60 22.70 -1.21 2.74
C ARG A 60 23.37 -0.17 1.84
N ALA A 61 22.64 0.83 1.40
CA ALA A 61 23.18 1.94 0.61
C ALA A 61 24.18 2.76 1.41
N GLU A 62 23.93 3.02 2.69
CA GLU A 62 24.85 3.69 3.61
C GLU A 62 26.11 2.86 3.87
N GLU A 63 25.99 1.53 4.01
CA GLU A 63 27.15 0.64 4.15
C GLU A 63 28.06 0.70 2.93
N ILE A 64 27.48 0.69 1.72
CA ILE A 64 28.22 0.81 0.45
C ILE A 64 28.91 2.17 0.40
N LEU A 65 28.22 3.25 0.75
CA LEU A 65 28.80 4.59 0.81
C LEU A 65 29.99 4.65 1.80
N ALA A 66 29.86 4.04 2.96
CA ALA A 66 30.94 3.97 3.95
C ALA A 66 32.16 3.23 3.40
N GLN A 67 31.97 2.13 2.67
CA GLN A 67 33.05 1.39 2.01
C GLN A 67 33.73 2.22 0.92
N LEU A 68 32.95 2.92 0.09
CA LEU A 68 33.49 3.84 -0.93
C LEU A 68 34.34 4.95 -0.31
N ARG A 69 33.89 5.55 0.79
CA ARG A 69 34.64 6.58 1.51
C ARG A 69 35.94 6.04 2.14
N ASN A 70 36.02 4.75 2.43
CA ASN A 70 37.24 4.08 2.85
C ASN A 70 38.13 3.61 1.70
N GLY A 71 37.81 3.98 0.46
CA GLY A 71 38.58 3.62 -0.73
C GLY A 71 38.35 2.18 -1.22
N GLN A 72 37.29 1.52 -0.70
CA GLN A 72 36.88 0.19 -1.17
C GLN A 72 35.82 0.35 -2.24
N GLN A 73 35.87 -0.47 -3.27
CA GLN A 73 34.82 -0.51 -4.29
C GLN A 73 34.12 -1.87 -4.19
N PRO A 74 32.96 -1.94 -3.53
CA PRO A 74 32.21 -3.18 -3.42
C PRO A 74 31.58 -3.58 -4.77
N ASP A 75 31.24 -4.86 -4.87
CA ASP A 75 30.58 -5.42 -6.05
C ASP A 75 29.24 -4.72 -6.32
N GLY A 76 28.94 -4.46 -7.59
CA GLY A 76 27.71 -3.82 -8.02
C GLY A 76 27.73 -2.28 -7.99
N VAL A 77 28.87 -1.69 -7.66
CA VAL A 77 29.11 -0.25 -7.75
C VAL A 77 29.80 0.06 -9.08
N SER A 78 29.21 0.93 -9.86
CA SER A 78 29.83 1.51 -11.05
C SER A 78 30.35 2.90 -10.70
N GLY A 79 31.48 3.28 -11.29
CA GLY A 79 32.07 4.60 -11.05
C GLY A 79 32.84 5.07 -12.26
N GLU A 80 32.80 6.39 -12.49
CA GLU A 80 33.58 7.08 -13.52
C GLU A 80 34.11 8.39 -12.94
N GLU A 81 35.40 8.61 -13.07
CA GLU A 81 36.11 9.74 -12.46
C GLU A 81 35.93 9.77 -10.94
N ASN A 82 35.05 10.62 -10.40
CA ASN A 82 34.77 10.77 -8.99
C ASN A 82 33.29 10.48 -8.65
N GLU A 83 32.49 10.05 -9.62
CA GLU A 83 31.11 9.74 -9.43
C GLU A 83 30.90 8.23 -9.34
N TYR A 84 30.11 7.80 -8.37
CA TYR A 84 29.78 6.41 -8.13
C TYR A 84 28.25 6.26 -8.09
N TRP A 85 27.76 5.21 -8.74
CA TRP A 85 26.33 4.89 -8.74
C TRP A 85 26.11 3.41 -8.51
N TYR A 86 25.07 3.14 -7.74
CA TYR A 86 24.65 1.79 -7.39
C TYR A 86 23.16 1.75 -7.08
N ALA A 87 22.60 0.55 -7.05
CA ALA A 87 21.20 0.31 -6.74
C ALA A 87 21.05 -0.76 -5.67
N CYS A 88 20.24 -0.48 -4.66
CA CYS A 88 19.87 -1.42 -3.62
C CYS A 88 18.41 -1.85 -3.82
N PRO A 89 18.11 -3.16 -3.95
CA PRO A 89 16.74 -3.62 -4.13
C PRO A 89 15.90 -3.33 -2.88
N ILE A 90 14.70 -2.79 -3.08
CA ILE A 90 13.68 -2.59 -2.03
C ILE A 90 12.66 -3.71 -2.11
N SER A 91 12.19 -4.00 -3.34
CA SER A 91 11.22 -5.04 -3.67
C SER A 91 11.45 -5.53 -5.10
N ASP A 92 10.62 -6.46 -5.55
CA ASP A 92 10.67 -6.96 -6.94
C ASP A 92 10.41 -5.87 -7.99
N THR A 93 9.75 -4.79 -7.58
CA THR A 93 9.33 -3.70 -8.47
C THR A 93 9.97 -2.36 -8.17
N GLN A 94 10.80 -2.26 -7.13
CA GLN A 94 11.43 -1.02 -6.69
C GLN A 94 12.88 -1.21 -6.27
N SER A 95 13.72 -0.25 -6.59
CA SER A 95 15.11 -0.16 -6.13
C SER A 95 15.45 1.25 -5.67
N LEU A 96 16.31 1.35 -4.66
CA LEU A 96 16.91 2.59 -4.22
C LEU A 96 18.10 2.88 -5.13
N GLN A 97 18.02 3.93 -5.91
CA GLN A 97 19.14 4.40 -6.75
C GLN A 97 19.92 5.46 -6.01
N VAL A 98 21.22 5.24 -5.95
CA VAL A 98 22.16 6.15 -5.30
C VAL A 98 23.22 6.59 -6.30
N ARG A 99 23.47 7.89 -6.32
CA ARG A 99 24.61 8.48 -7.03
C ARG A 99 25.30 9.46 -6.10
N VAL A 100 26.59 9.27 -5.92
CA VAL A 100 27.43 10.08 -5.06
C VAL A 100 28.68 10.52 -5.77
N ARG A 101 29.17 11.70 -5.43
CA ARG A 101 30.47 12.21 -5.87
C ARG A 101 31.41 12.25 -4.67
N LEU A 102 32.61 11.73 -4.86
CA LEU A 102 33.68 11.70 -3.86
C LEU A 102 34.83 12.60 -4.33
N GLU A 103 35.16 13.62 -3.55
CA GLU A 103 36.27 14.54 -3.81
C GLU A 103 37.21 14.54 -2.62
N GLY A 104 38.17 13.59 -2.64
CA GLY A 104 39.11 13.43 -1.53
C GLY A 104 38.41 12.97 -0.29
N SER A 105 38.36 13.83 0.75
CA SER A 105 37.64 13.54 2.01
C SER A 105 36.20 14.04 2.02
N GLU A 106 35.81 14.83 1.04
CA GLU A 106 34.45 15.35 0.90
C GLU A 106 33.61 14.44 0.00
N TRP A 107 32.33 14.41 0.27
CA TRP A 107 31.37 13.65 -0.50
C TRP A 107 30.05 14.40 -0.65
N THR A 108 29.41 14.22 -1.79
CA THR A 108 28.13 14.85 -2.10
C THR A 108 27.17 13.84 -2.68
N VAL A 109 25.96 13.78 -2.12
CA VAL A 109 24.87 12.96 -2.67
C VAL A 109 24.26 13.71 -3.85
N LEU A 110 24.31 13.13 -5.03
CA LEU A 110 23.68 13.66 -6.24
C LEU A 110 22.28 13.11 -6.43
N GLN A 111 22.06 11.85 -6.04
CA GLN A 111 20.78 11.19 -6.14
C GLN A 111 20.65 10.16 -5.01
N TRP A 112 19.48 10.13 -4.37
CA TRP A 112 19.12 9.14 -3.36
C TRP A 112 17.62 8.98 -3.39
N GLN A 113 17.13 8.07 -4.23
CA GLN A 113 15.68 7.93 -4.44
C GLN A 113 15.27 6.51 -4.79
N ALA A 114 14.09 6.12 -4.32
CA ALA A 114 13.44 4.90 -4.75
C ALA A 114 12.81 5.09 -6.13
N VAL A 115 13.10 4.17 -7.04
CA VAL A 115 12.57 4.16 -8.41
C VAL A 115 11.88 2.83 -8.70
N SER A 116 10.85 2.85 -9.55
CA SER A 116 10.25 1.64 -10.07
C SER A 116 11.19 0.98 -11.06
N THR A 117 11.41 -0.33 -10.90
CA THR A 117 12.17 -1.15 -11.85
C THR A 117 11.28 -1.74 -12.95
N VAL A 118 9.97 -1.63 -12.79
CA VAL A 118 8.99 -2.06 -13.80
C VAL A 118 8.73 -0.91 -14.74
N SER A 119 8.95 -1.13 -16.04
CA SER A 119 8.51 -0.20 -17.07
C SER A 119 6.98 -0.17 -17.06
N TRP A 120 6.41 0.96 -16.67
CA TRP A 120 4.99 1.18 -16.82
C TRP A 120 4.71 1.51 -18.28
N GLU A 121 4.20 0.55 -19.03
CA GLU A 121 3.55 0.83 -20.29
C GLU A 121 2.12 1.27 -20.00
N ALA A 122 1.80 2.51 -20.35
CA ALA A 122 0.41 2.97 -20.31
C ALA A 122 -0.40 2.03 -21.21
N ASP A 123 -1.37 1.34 -20.63
CA ASP A 123 -2.34 0.58 -21.41
C ASP A 123 -3.07 1.58 -22.33
N GLN A 124 -2.67 1.59 -23.60
CA GLN A 124 -3.28 2.43 -24.63
C GLN A 124 -4.66 1.92 -25.05
N GLY A 125 -5.13 0.85 -24.42
CA GLY A 125 -6.43 0.23 -24.65
C GLY A 125 -7.58 0.79 -23.81
N LEU A 126 -7.43 1.94 -23.18
CA LEU A 126 -8.57 2.65 -22.65
C LEU A 126 -9.39 3.17 -23.85
N ASP A 127 -10.44 2.43 -24.21
CA ASP A 127 -11.52 2.93 -25.05
C ASP A 127 -12.17 4.13 -24.34
N LEU A 128 -11.53 5.28 -24.47
CA LEU A 128 -12.17 6.51 -24.05
C LEU A 128 -13.39 6.70 -24.96
N TRP A 129 -14.55 6.75 -24.34
CA TRP A 129 -15.76 7.14 -25.02
C TRP A 129 -15.53 8.46 -25.79
N ASP A 130 -15.60 8.40 -27.10
CA ASP A 130 -15.33 9.52 -28.02
C ASP A 130 -16.50 10.51 -28.14
N GLY A 131 -17.57 10.33 -27.33
CA GLY A 131 -18.75 11.16 -27.35
C GLY A 131 -19.75 10.79 -28.45
N SER A 132 -19.50 9.72 -29.19
CA SER A 132 -20.44 9.27 -30.25
C SER A 132 -21.65 8.61 -29.63
N PRO A 133 -22.89 9.02 -30.00
CA PRO A 133 -24.10 8.35 -29.53
C PRO A 133 -24.12 6.93 -30.09
N ALA A 134 -24.45 5.96 -29.26
CA ALA A 134 -24.65 4.58 -29.68
C ALA A 134 -25.80 4.54 -30.72
N ALA A 135 -25.52 4.00 -31.87
CA ALA A 135 -26.48 3.81 -32.95
C ALA A 135 -27.50 2.71 -32.61
#